data_7721baf5664863322834c53769429503
#
_entry.id   7721baf5664863322834c53769429503
#
_cell.length_a   1.000
_cell.length_b   1.000
_cell.length_c   1.000
_cell.angle_alpha   90.00
_cell.angle_beta   90.00
_cell.angle_gamma   90.00
#
_symmetry.space_group_name_H-M   'P 1'
#
loop_
_entity.id
_entity.type
_entity.pdbx_description
1 polymer ?
#
loop_
_entity_poly.entity_id
_entity_poly.type
_entity_poly.pdbx_seq_one_letter_code
_entity_poly.pdbx_strand_id
1 'polypeptide(L)'
;REAGEKVGAYTLKDFDESLGVNDRVALSTAEAVMRRRINQTHMVNGVSFVNPEATYIDIDVEIAPEVQIEANVTIKGASKIGAETILTNGTYIVDSSIGSGAVITNSTIEESSLADGVTVGPYAHIRPGSNLDKNVHIGNFVEVKGSSIGENTKSGHLTYIGNSEIGKDVNIGAGTITVNYDGQKKYKTIIGDNVFVGSNSTIIAPVELGDNSLVGAGSTITKNVPTDAVAIGRGRQANKEKLATRLPHHPKNK
;
A
#
# COMPACT_ATOMS: atom_id res chain seq x y z
N ARG A 1 -30.49 -49.97 -15.44
CA ARG A 1 -31.78 -50.73 -15.60
C ARG A 1 -31.56 -52.24 -15.62
N GLU A 2 -30.44 -52.73 -16.12
CA GLU A 2 -30.13 -54.17 -16.17
C GLU A 2 -29.98 -54.81 -14.78
N ALA A 3 -29.59 -54.04 -13.76
CA ALA A 3 -29.45 -54.48 -12.37
C ALA A 3 -30.74 -54.31 -11.54
N GLY A 4 -31.90 -53.90 -12.13
CA GLY A 4 -33.15 -53.66 -11.42
C GLY A 4 -33.20 -52.41 -10.55
N GLU A 5 -32.18 -51.58 -10.59
CA GLU A 5 -32.10 -50.32 -9.85
C GLU A 5 -33.03 -49.26 -10.42
N LYS A 6 -33.58 -48.41 -9.53
CA LYS A 6 -34.38 -47.25 -9.92
C LYS A 6 -33.49 -46.13 -10.38
N VAL A 7 -33.59 -45.72 -11.64
CA VAL A 7 -32.90 -44.57 -12.21
C VAL A 7 -33.84 -43.37 -12.30
N GLY A 8 -33.50 -42.28 -11.66
CA GLY A 8 -34.22 -41.02 -11.75
C GLY A 8 -33.38 -39.99 -12.52
N ALA A 9 -34.04 -39.03 -13.17
CA ALA A 9 -33.40 -37.85 -13.75
C ALA A 9 -33.64 -36.64 -12.84
N TYR A 10 -32.61 -35.88 -12.57
CA TYR A 10 -32.71 -34.60 -11.89
C TYR A 10 -32.35 -33.47 -12.87
N THR A 11 -33.20 -32.49 -13.00
CA THR A 11 -32.95 -31.33 -13.86
C THR A 11 -32.32 -30.23 -13.02
N LEU A 12 -31.09 -29.87 -13.34
CA LEU A 12 -30.43 -28.70 -12.76
C LEU A 12 -31.16 -27.41 -13.16
N LYS A 13 -31.31 -26.47 -12.24
CA LYS A 13 -31.90 -25.16 -12.52
C LYS A 13 -30.88 -24.24 -13.22
N ASP A 14 -29.61 -24.41 -12.94
CA ASP A 14 -28.50 -23.66 -13.51
C ASP A 14 -27.59 -24.66 -14.25
N PHE A 15 -27.46 -24.47 -15.57
CA PHE A 15 -26.59 -25.32 -16.40
C PHE A 15 -25.11 -25.20 -16.00
N ASP A 16 -24.67 -24.03 -15.54
CA ASP A 16 -23.29 -23.78 -15.15
C ASP A 16 -22.83 -24.65 -13.97
N GLU A 17 -23.77 -25.19 -13.16
CA GLU A 17 -23.44 -26.15 -12.08
C GLU A 17 -22.99 -27.52 -12.60
N SER A 18 -23.20 -27.81 -13.89
CA SER A 18 -22.78 -29.06 -14.53
C SER A 18 -21.44 -28.98 -15.27
N LEU A 19 -20.76 -27.82 -15.25
CA LEU A 19 -19.52 -27.64 -15.97
C LEU A 19 -18.42 -28.57 -15.44
N GLY A 20 -17.93 -29.43 -16.30
CA GLY A 20 -16.76 -30.29 -16.05
C GLY A 20 -15.46 -29.60 -16.49
N VAL A 21 -14.43 -29.63 -15.64
CA VAL A 21 -13.13 -29.02 -15.92
C VAL A 21 -12.13 -30.12 -16.32
N ASN A 22 -11.89 -30.28 -17.62
CA ASN A 22 -10.97 -31.28 -18.16
C ASN A 22 -9.72 -30.67 -18.83
N ASP A 23 -9.77 -29.38 -19.14
CA ASP A 23 -8.66 -28.64 -19.78
C ASP A 23 -8.64 -27.17 -19.31
N ARG A 24 -7.67 -26.41 -19.78
CA ARG A 24 -7.48 -24.98 -19.44
C ARG A 24 -8.58 -24.07 -19.98
N VAL A 25 -9.24 -24.44 -21.07
CA VAL A 25 -10.36 -23.68 -21.63
C VAL A 25 -11.58 -23.85 -20.74
N ALA A 26 -11.90 -25.09 -20.37
CA ALA A 26 -12.97 -25.38 -19.43
C ALA A 26 -12.74 -24.71 -18.04
N LEU A 27 -11.50 -24.73 -17.54
CA LEU A 27 -11.11 -24.04 -16.32
C LEU A 27 -11.41 -22.53 -16.42
N SER A 28 -10.95 -21.89 -17.50
CA SER A 28 -11.19 -20.45 -17.70
C SER A 28 -12.67 -20.10 -17.77
N THR A 29 -13.49 -20.99 -18.37
CA THR A 29 -14.94 -20.81 -18.40
C THR A 29 -15.55 -20.90 -17.00
N ALA A 30 -15.15 -21.91 -16.21
CA ALA A 30 -15.63 -22.07 -14.84
C ALA A 30 -15.21 -20.90 -13.94
N GLU A 31 -13.97 -20.40 -14.07
CA GLU A 31 -13.50 -19.19 -13.36
C GLU A 31 -14.32 -17.95 -13.72
N ALA A 32 -14.67 -17.77 -15.00
CA ALA A 32 -15.51 -16.63 -15.42
C ALA A 32 -16.92 -16.71 -14.82
N VAL A 33 -17.49 -17.91 -14.72
CA VAL A 33 -18.79 -18.12 -14.05
C VAL A 33 -18.69 -17.78 -12.56
N MET A 34 -17.67 -18.29 -11.87
CA MET A 34 -17.47 -18.02 -10.44
C MET A 34 -17.25 -16.51 -10.18
N ARG A 35 -16.41 -15.85 -10.97
CA ARG A 35 -16.18 -14.39 -10.88
C ARG A 35 -17.49 -13.62 -11.00
N ARG A 36 -18.32 -13.98 -11.99
CA ARG A 36 -19.63 -13.33 -12.18
C ARG A 36 -20.53 -13.53 -10.95
N ARG A 37 -20.61 -14.73 -10.39
CA ARG A 37 -21.42 -15.01 -9.20
C ARG A 37 -20.95 -14.22 -7.98
N ILE A 38 -19.64 -14.20 -7.72
CA ILE A 38 -19.03 -13.45 -6.60
C ILE A 38 -19.32 -11.95 -6.75
N ASN A 39 -19.01 -11.37 -7.92
CA ASN A 39 -19.20 -9.94 -8.15
C ASN A 39 -20.69 -9.56 -8.11
N GLN A 40 -21.60 -10.42 -8.61
CA GLN A 40 -23.03 -10.21 -8.51
C GLN A 40 -23.52 -10.19 -7.05
N THR A 41 -22.98 -11.06 -6.21
CA THR A 41 -23.31 -11.08 -4.78
C THR A 41 -22.92 -9.76 -4.12
N HIS A 42 -21.72 -9.23 -4.40
CA HIS A 42 -21.28 -7.93 -3.89
C HIS A 42 -22.13 -6.78 -4.42
N MET A 43 -22.49 -6.79 -5.72
CA MET A 43 -23.37 -5.76 -6.30
C MET A 43 -24.75 -5.74 -5.63
N VAL A 44 -25.37 -6.91 -5.38
CA VAL A 44 -26.64 -7.00 -4.65
C VAL A 44 -26.53 -6.47 -3.23
N ASN A 45 -25.36 -6.59 -2.63
CA ASN A 45 -25.05 -6.09 -1.28
C ASN A 45 -24.58 -4.62 -1.26
N GLY A 46 -24.74 -3.88 -2.36
CA GLY A 46 -24.50 -2.43 -2.40
C GLY A 46 -23.09 -2.01 -2.83
N VAL A 47 -22.31 -2.88 -3.46
CA VAL A 47 -20.98 -2.54 -4.01
C VAL A 47 -21.12 -2.10 -5.48
N SER A 48 -20.50 -1.01 -5.85
CA SER A 48 -20.48 -0.46 -7.21
C SER A 48 -19.24 -0.90 -7.98
N PHE A 49 -19.44 -1.41 -9.21
CA PHE A 49 -18.37 -1.82 -10.11
C PHE A 49 -18.42 -1.04 -11.42
N VAL A 50 -17.28 -0.52 -11.86
CA VAL A 50 -17.15 0.07 -13.21
C VAL A 50 -17.13 -1.04 -14.27
N ASN A 51 -16.39 -2.12 -14.01
CA ASN A 51 -16.34 -3.29 -14.90
C ASN A 51 -16.22 -4.59 -14.09
N PRO A 52 -17.31 -5.27 -13.78
CA PRO A 52 -17.29 -6.51 -13.00
C PRO A 52 -16.57 -7.67 -13.72
N GLU A 53 -16.56 -7.68 -15.05
CA GLU A 53 -15.87 -8.75 -15.81
C GLU A 53 -14.33 -8.63 -15.73
N ALA A 54 -13.81 -7.44 -15.47
CA ALA A 54 -12.38 -7.18 -15.30
C ALA A 54 -11.97 -6.99 -13.83
N THR A 55 -12.79 -7.46 -12.88
CA THR A 55 -12.52 -7.38 -11.45
C THR A 55 -12.46 -8.78 -10.86
N TYR A 56 -11.40 -9.09 -10.12
CA TYR A 56 -11.12 -10.42 -9.58
C TYR A 56 -11.20 -10.38 -8.05
N ILE A 57 -12.18 -11.07 -7.48
CA ILE A 57 -12.42 -11.11 -6.03
C ILE A 57 -12.51 -12.57 -5.60
N ASP A 58 -11.74 -12.97 -4.61
CA ASP A 58 -11.80 -14.30 -4.01
C ASP A 58 -13.08 -14.46 -3.17
N ILE A 59 -13.54 -15.70 -3.00
CA ILE A 59 -14.81 -16.00 -2.37
C ILE A 59 -14.89 -15.60 -0.89
N ASP A 60 -13.75 -15.59 -0.20
CA ASP A 60 -13.66 -15.29 1.23
C ASP A 60 -13.50 -13.79 1.52
N VAL A 61 -13.49 -12.94 0.48
CA VAL A 61 -13.38 -11.49 0.63
C VAL A 61 -14.71 -10.91 1.13
N GLU A 62 -14.62 -10.08 2.16
CA GLU A 62 -15.75 -9.33 2.70
C GLU A 62 -15.69 -7.86 2.23
N ILE A 63 -16.77 -7.37 1.62
CA ILE A 63 -16.86 -5.98 1.16
C ILE A 63 -18.13 -5.34 1.71
N ALA A 64 -17.96 -4.24 2.43
CA ALA A 64 -19.07 -3.47 2.96
C ALA A 64 -19.85 -2.73 1.85
N PRO A 65 -21.08 -2.27 2.08
CA PRO A 65 -21.82 -1.48 1.10
C PRO A 65 -21.17 -0.13 0.80
N GLU A 66 -21.58 0.48 -0.32
CA GLU A 66 -21.10 1.78 -0.82
C GLU A 66 -19.61 1.80 -1.23
N VAL A 67 -18.96 0.65 -1.30
CA VAL A 67 -17.59 0.54 -1.88
C VAL A 67 -17.68 0.71 -3.39
N GLN A 68 -16.75 1.48 -3.96
CA GLN A 68 -16.64 1.71 -5.41
C GLN A 68 -15.37 1.03 -5.95
N ILE A 69 -15.54 0.18 -6.95
CA ILE A 69 -14.44 -0.61 -7.53
C ILE A 69 -14.31 -0.32 -9.02
N GLU A 70 -13.16 0.21 -9.42
CA GLU A 70 -12.82 0.42 -10.83
C GLU A 70 -12.41 -0.90 -11.51
N ALA A 71 -12.18 -0.85 -12.81
CA ALA A 71 -11.73 -2.00 -13.58
C ALA A 71 -10.33 -2.48 -13.16
N ASN A 72 -10.02 -3.75 -13.41
CA ASN A 72 -8.71 -4.37 -13.15
C ASN A 72 -8.26 -4.32 -11.67
N VAL A 73 -9.19 -4.27 -10.75
CA VAL A 73 -8.93 -4.46 -9.32
C VAL A 73 -8.90 -5.94 -9.00
N THR A 74 -7.97 -6.34 -8.16
CA THR A 74 -7.84 -7.72 -7.67
C THR A 74 -7.81 -7.73 -6.14
N ILE A 75 -8.72 -8.49 -5.51
CA ILE A 75 -8.80 -8.64 -4.05
C ILE A 75 -8.79 -10.12 -3.71
N LYS A 76 -7.84 -10.55 -2.90
CA LYS A 76 -7.59 -11.97 -2.60
C LYS A 76 -7.59 -12.30 -1.12
N GLY A 77 -7.65 -13.60 -0.86
CA GLY A 77 -7.54 -14.19 0.46
C GLY A 77 -8.67 -13.76 1.39
N ALA A 78 -8.37 -13.59 2.68
CA ALA A 78 -9.33 -13.18 3.69
C ALA A 78 -9.41 -11.64 3.86
N SER A 79 -9.34 -10.90 2.74
CA SER A 79 -9.36 -9.43 2.78
C SER A 79 -10.73 -8.87 3.17
N LYS A 80 -10.71 -7.72 3.87
CA LYS A 80 -11.91 -6.99 4.31
C LYS A 80 -11.85 -5.55 3.85
N ILE A 81 -12.91 -5.05 3.23
CA ILE A 81 -12.99 -3.68 2.71
C ILE A 81 -14.15 -2.96 3.40
N GLY A 82 -13.82 -1.88 4.10
CA GLY A 82 -14.78 -1.02 4.80
C GLY A 82 -15.64 -0.18 3.87
N ALA A 83 -16.77 0.29 4.38
CA ALA A 83 -17.75 1.08 3.62
C ALA A 83 -17.16 2.36 3.01
N GLU A 84 -17.75 2.85 1.93
CA GLU A 84 -17.37 4.10 1.26
C GLU A 84 -15.92 4.14 0.75
N THR A 85 -15.25 2.98 0.69
CA THR A 85 -13.88 2.86 0.17
C THR A 85 -13.89 2.91 -1.36
N ILE A 86 -12.89 3.58 -1.93
CA ILE A 86 -12.68 3.68 -3.38
C ILE A 86 -11.41 2.91 -3.77
N LEU A 87 -11.56 1.90 -4.62
CA LEU A 87 -10.46 1.11 -5.17
C LEU A 87 -10.31 1.43 -6.66
N THR A 88 -9.24 2.13 -7.03
CA THR A 88 -9.05 2.51 -8.43
C THR A 88 -8.33 1.44 -9.24
N ASN A 89 -8.33 1.62 -10.55
CA ASN A 89 -7.76 0.69 -11.53
C ASN A 89 -6.34 0.23 -11.13
N GLY A 90 -6.09 -1.09 -11.27
CA GLY A 90 -4.79 -1.69 -11.00
C GLY A 90 -4.46 -1.91 -9.52
N THR A 91 -5.40 -1.66 -8.62
CA THR A 91 -5.22 -1.97 -7.19
C THR A 91 -5.19 -3.48 -6.96
N TYR A 92 -4.21 -3.94 -6.19
CA TYR A 92 -4.04 -5.33 -5.78
C TYR A 92 -4.00 -5.43 -4.25
N ILE A 93 -4.91 -6.19 -3.68
CA ILE A 93 -5.05 -6.37 -2.22
C ILE A 93 -5.07 -7.87 -1.92
N VAL A 94 -4.27 -8.31 -0.94
CA VAL A 94 -4.29 -9.69 -0.46
C VAL A 94 -4.15 -9.76 1.06
N ASP A 95 -4.97 -10.60 1.70
CA ASP A 95 -4.96 -10.89 3.16
C ASP A 95 -4.87 -9.62 4.03
N SER A 96 -5.61 -8.57 3.65
CA SER A 96 -5.50 -7.24 4.25
C SER A 96 -6.86 -6.69 4.70
N SER A 97 -6.81 -5.84 5.73
CA SER A 97 -7.99 -5.13 6.26
C SER A 97 -7.91 -3.65 5.90
N ILE A 98 -8.89 -3.15 5.19
CA ILE A 98 -9.01 -1.74 4.78
C ILE A 98 -10.23 -1.14 5.49
N GLY A 99 -10.01 -0.06 6.22
CA GLY A 99 -11.06 0.68 6.94
C GLY A 99 -12.01 1.44 6.00
N SER A 100 -13.00 2.09 6.59
CA SER A 100 -14.01 2.85 5.86
C SER A 100 -13.47 4.16 5.28
N GLY A 101 -14.03 4.61 4.16
CA GLY A 101 -13.66 5.87 3.51
C GLY A 101 -12.22 5.93 3.00
N ALA A 102 -11.57 4.78 2.85
CA ALA A 102 -10.22 4.73 2.31
C ALA A 102 -10.20 4.96 0.79
N VAL A 103 -9.09 5.49 0.28
CA VAL A 103 -8.87 5.65 -1.16
C VAL A 103 -7.56 4.96 -1.55
N ILE A 104 -7.67 3.89 -2.31
CA ILE A 104 -6.51 3.12 -2.78
C ILE A 104 -6.36 3.28 -4.28
N THR A 105 -5.29 3.94 -4.68
CA THR A 105 -5.04 4.26 -6.09
C THR A 105 -3.88 3.43 -6.63
N ASN A 106 -4.17 2.53 -7.58
CA ASN A 106 -3.18 1.76 -8.34
C ASN A 106 -1.95 1.33 -7.50
N SER A 107 -2.21 0.57 -6.45
CA SER A 107 -1.21 0.22 -5.43
C SER A 107 -1.36 -1.22 -4.98
N THR A 108 -0.31 -1.78 -4.39
CA THR A 108 -0.28 -3.13 -3.85
C THR A 108 -0.31 -3.08 -2.33
N ILE A 109 -1.20 -3.89 -1.72
CA ILE A 109 -1.35 -4.02 -0.26
C ILE A 109 -1.39 -5.49 0.10
N GLU A 110 -0.47 -5.93 0.96
CA GLU A 110 -0.29 -7.32 1.33
C GLU A 110 -0.22 -7.47 2.85
N GLU A 111 -0.99 -8.41 3.42
CA GLU A 111 -0.96 -8.82 4.83
C GLU A 111 -0.83 -7.65 5.81
N SER A 112 -1.66 -6.61 5.59
CA SER A 112 -1.56 -5.32 6.28
C SER A 112 -2.92 -4.81 6.75
N SER A 113 -2.90 -3.88 7.71
CA SER A 113 -4.09 -3.24 8.25
C SER A 113 -4.05 -1.73 8.03
N LEU A 114 -5.07 -1.20 7.38
CA LEU A 114 -5.26 0.22 7.13
C LEU A 114 -6.56 0.66 7.80
N ALA A 115 -6.48 1.66 8.66
CA ALA A 115 -7.65 2.22 9.35
C ALA A 115 -8.49 3.14 8.45
N ASP A 116 -9.51 3.77 9.01
CA ASP A 116 -10.44 4.62 8.27
C ASP A 116 -9.75 5.86 7.67
N GLY A 117 -10.20 6.29 6.51
CA GLY A 117 -9.75 7.50 5.84
C GLY A 117 -8.32 7.45 5.29
N VAL A 118 -7.68 6.28 5.32
CA VAL A 118 -6.32 6.12 4.78
C VAL A 118 -6.32 6.33 3.27
N THR A 119 -5.31 7.04 2.75
CA THR A 119 -5.11 7.20 1.31
C THR A 119 -3.78 6.61 0.88
N VAL A 120 -3.78 5.78 -0.17
CA VAL A 120 -2.58 5.09 -0.67
C VAL A 120 -2.46 5.25 -2.17
N GLY A 121 -1.27 5.65 -2.63
CA GLY A 121 -0.91 5.64 -4.02
C GLY A 121 -0.86 6.99 -4.73
N PRO A 122 -0.71 6.97 -6.06
CA PRO A 122 -0.54 5.77 -6.89
C PRO A 122 0.85 5.12 -6.77
N TYR A 123 0.95 3.85 -7.17
CA TYR A 123 2.21 3.09 -7.22
C TYR A 123 2.92 2.98 -5.87
N ALA A 124 2.16 2.86 -4.80
CA ALA A 124 2.69 2.54 -3.47
C ALA A 124 2.66 1.02 -3.21
N HIS A 125 3.54 0.55 -2.33
CA HIS A 125 3.56 -0.84 -1.90
C HIS A 125 3.54 -0.95 -0.38
N ILE A 126 2.41 -1.37 0.16
CA ILE A 126 2.25 -1.67 1.59
C ILE A 126 2.48 -3.17 1.76
N ARG A 127 3.61 -3.52 2.36
CA ARG A 127 4.11 -4.89 2.51
C ARG A 127 3.72 -5.49 3.86
N PRO A 128 3.82 -6.84 3.98
CA PRO A 128 3.38 -7.57 5.16
C PRO A 128 3.82 -6.99 6.49
N GLY A 129 2.90 -7.03 7.47
CA GLY A 129 3.11 -6.58 8.84
C GLY A 129 3.07 -5.06 9.00
N SER A 130 2.49 -4.34 8.05
CA SER A 130 2.34 -2.88 8.15
C SER A 130 0.96 -2.50 8.70
N ASN A 131 0.94 -1.49 9.58
CA ASN A 131 -0.27 -0.96 10.18
C ASN A 131 -0.32 0.56 9.96
N LEU A 132 -1.33 1.03 9.25
CA LEU A 132 -1.56 2.45 9.02
C LEU A 132 -2.78 2.89 9.81
N ASP A 133 -2.62 3.86 10.68
CA ASP A 133 -3.71 4.40 11.50
C ASP A 133 -4.56 5.41 10.70
N LYS A 134 -5.58 5.98 11.32
CA LYS A 134 -6.57 6.85 10.66
C LYS A 134 -5.93 8.01 9.90
N ASN A 135 -6.48 8.31 8.73
CA ASN A 135 -6.11 9.44 7.89
C ASN A 135 -4.62 9.45 7.47
N VAL A 136 -3.90 8.34 7.59
CA VAL A 136 -2.53 8.26 7.08
C VAL A 136 -2.54 8.43 5.56
N HIS A 137 -1.60 9.23 5.05
CA HIS A 137 -1.39 9.44 3.63
C HIS A 137 -0.06 8.84 3.15
N ILE A 138 -0.13 7.84 2.30
CA ILE A 138 1.01 7.24 1.62
C ILE A 138 0.91 7.55 0.13
N GLY A 139 1.79 8.39 -0.38
CA GLY A 139 1.74 8.85 -1.76
C GLY A 139 2.50 7.95 -2.74
N ASN A 140 2.85 8.51 -3.89
CA ASN A 140 3.40 7.75 -5.01
C ASN A 140 4.84 7.28 -4.78
N PHE A 141 5.12 6.04 -5.21
CA PHE A 141 6.42 5.39 -5.09
C PHE A 141 6.93 5.29 -3.65
N VAL A 142 6.03 5.12 -2.71
CA VAL A 142 6.36 4.87 -1.29
C VAL A 142 6.21 3.39 -1.01
N GLU A 143 7.23 2.81 -0.38
CA GLU A 143 7.20 1.45 0.13
C GLU A 143 7.19 1.46 1.66
N VAL A 144 6.23 0.76 2.27
CA VAL A 144 6.12 0.56 3.71
C VAL A 144 6.23 -0.92 4.02
N LYS A 145 7.09 -1.32 4.96
CA LYS A 145 7.31 -2.71 5.33
C LYS A 145 7.46 -2.90 6.83
N GLY A 146 6.60 -3.74 7.42
CA GLY A 146 6.71 -4.14 8.82
C GLY A 146 6.76 -2.95 9.77
N SER A 147 5.93 -1.94 9.52
CA SER A 147 5.96 -0.65 10.20
C SER A 147 4.58 -0.24 10.68
N SER A 148 4.52 0.48 11.80
CA SER A 148 3.31 1.12 12.29
C SER A 148 3.40 2.62 12.09
N ILE A 149 2.36 3.22 11.51
CA ILE A 149 2.30 4.64 11.19
C ILE A 149 1.07 5.24 11.84
N GLY A 150 1.28 6.22 12.73
CA GLY A 150 0.24 6.86 13.52
C GLY A 150 -0.62 7.83 12.73
N GLU A 151 -1.74 8.17 13.33
CA GLU A 151 -2.82 8.99 12.77
C GLU A 151 -2.32 10.29 12.10
N ASN A 152 -2.92 10.68 10.98
CA ASN A 152 -2.64 11.90 10.19
C ASN A 152 -1.20 12.00 9.63
N THR A 153 -0.37 11.01 9.81
CA THR A 153 1.01 11.01 9.30
C THR A 153 1.04 10.90 7.78
N LYS A 154 1.99 11.62 7.16
CA LYS A 154 2.09 11.74 5.71
C LYS A 154 3.48 11.37 5.21
N SER A 155 3.52 10.53 4.16
CA SER A 155 4.70 10.25 3.35
C SER A 155 4.31 10.30 1.87
N GLY A 156 4.47 11.45 1.24
CA GLY A 156 3.88 11.73 -0.08
C GLY A 156 4.63 11.14 -1.27
N HIS A 157 5.94 10.92 -1.19
CA HIS A 157 6.74 10.63 -2.39
C HIS A 157 8.02 9.85 -2.12
N LEU A 158 8.33 8.85 -2.99
CA LEU A 158 9.67 8.28 -3.20
C LEU A 158 10.40 7.87 -1.90
N THR A 159 9.73 7.18 -1.00
CA THR A 159 10.21 6.91 0.37
C THR A 159 10.23 5.42 0.65
N TYR A 160 11.24 4.95 1.39
CA TYR A 160 11.22 3.62 2.00
C TYR A 160 11.10 3.71 3.52
N ILE A 161 10.04 3.12 4.06
CA ILE A 161 9.77 3.02 5.50
C ILE A 161 9.81 1.54 5.89
N GLY A 162 10.88 1.10 6.53
CA GLY A 162 11.06 -0.29 6.93
C GLY A 162 11.33 -0.46 8.41
N ASN A 163 10.63 -1.39 9.07
CA ASN A 163 10.77 -1.72 10.49
C ASN A 163 10.73 -0.47 11.38
N SER A 164 9.73 0.40 11.18
CA SER A 164 9.61 1.68 11.86
C SER A 164 8.35 1.76 12.72
N GLU A 165 8.45 2.46 13.85
CA GLU A 165 7.33 2.94 14.65
C GLU A 165 7.26 4.46 14.51
N ILE A 166 6.21 4.97 13.87
CA ILE A 166 6.04 6.38 13.56
C ILE A 166 4.79 6.88 14.26
N GLY A 167 4.92 7.95 15.02
CA GLY A 167 3.85 8.61 15.73
C GLY A 167 2.84 9.31 14.83
N LYS A 168 1.96 10.09 15.43
CA LYS A 168 0.91 10.86 14.73
C LYS A 168 1.42 12.21 14.25
N ASP A 169 0.71 12.75 13.26
CA ASP A 169 0.96 14.10 12.71
C ASP A 169 2.40 14.31 12.20
N VAL A 170 3.07 13.20 11.79
CA VAL A 170 4.44 13.22 11.26
C VAL A 170 4.42 13.55 9.76
N ASN A 171 5.39 14.33 9.30
CA ASN A 171 5.63 14.54 7.89
C ASN A 171 6.96 13.96 7.45
N ILE A 172 6.93 12.97 6.57
CA ILE A 172 8.12 12.34 5.98
C ILE A 172 8.35 12.95 4.59
N GLY A 173 9.46 13.66 4.44
CA GLY A 173 9.84 14.30 3.18
C GLY A 173 10.25 13.30 2.10
N ALA A 174 10.07 13.71 0.84
CA ALA A 174 10.40 12.90 -0.33
C ALA A 174 11.85 12.39 -0.32
N GLY A 175 12.07 11.14 -0.73
CA GLY A 175 13.39 10.53 -0.78
C GLY A 175 13.96 10.13 0.58
N THR A 176 13.14 10.11 1.63
CA THR A 176 13.58 9.64 2.95
C THR A 176 13.70 8.11 2.95
N ILE A 177 14.76 7.60 3.56
CA ILE A 177 15.01 6.17 3.72
C ILE A 177 15.28 5.86 5.19
N THR A 178 14.51 4.93 5.76
CA THR A 178 14.83 4.30 7.04
C THR A 178 15.74 3.10 6.77
N VAL A 179 17.05 3.25 7.07
CA VAL A 179 18.04 2.20 6.85
C VAL A 179 17.97 1.23 8.03
N ASN A 180 17.27 0.14 7.84
CA ASN A 180 16.89 -0.82 8.88
C ASN A 180 17.74 -2.10 8.92
N TYR A 181 18.75 -2.25 8.03
CA TYR A 181 19.52 -3.48 7.90
C TYR A 181 21.02 -3.20 7.81
N ASP A 182 21.83 -3.86 8.63
CA ASP A 182 23.29 -3.69 8.73
C ASP A 182 24.10 -4.75 7.96
N GLY A 183 23.40 -5.61 7.20
CA GLY A 183 24.02 -6.76 6.52
C GLY A 183 23.81 -8.09 7.28
N GLN A 184 23.40 -8.05 8.55
CA GLN A 184 23.17 -9.24 9.39
C GLN A 184 21.82 -9.21 10.10
N LYS A 185 21.47 -8.05 10.70
CA LYS A 185 20.27 -7.87 11.53
C LYS A 185 19.47 -6.66 11.08
N LYS A 186 18.17 -6.70 11.40
CA LYS A 186 17.28 -5.57 11.24
C LYS A 186 17.11 -4.84 12.57
N TYR A 187 17.09 -3.52 12.47
CA TYR A 187 16.89 -2.62 13.61
C TYR A 187 15.69 -1.72 13.35
N LYS A 188 15.12 -1.22 14.43
CA LYS A 188 13.94 -0.37 14.40
C LYS A 188 14.33 1.10 14.40
N THR A 189 13.58 1.90 13.62
CA THR A 189 13.54 3.35 13.72
C THR A 189 12.30 3.76 14.50
N ILE A 190 12.44 4.64 15.48
CA ILE A 190 11.32 5.21 16.23
C ILE A 190 11.23 6.71 15.89
N ILE A 191 10.04 7.16 15.52
CA ILE A 191 9.76 8.56 15.21
C ILE A 191 8.56 8.97 16.06
N GLY A 192 8.75 9.96 16.94
CA GLY A 192 7.72 10.47 17.81
C GLY A 192 6.61 11.25 17.09
N ASP A 193 5.76 11.91 17.86
CA ASP A 193 4.66 12.72 17.35
C ASP A 193 5.14 14.07 16.79
N ASN A 194 4.42 14.62 15.80
CA ASN A 194 4.67 15.95 15.20
C ASN A 194 6.09 16.13 14.63
N VAL A 195 6.77 15.07 14.26
CA VAL A 195 8.13 15.13 13.70
C VAL A 195 8.08 15.56 12.24
N PHE A 196 9.00 16.45 11.84
CA PHE A 196 9.20 16.80 10.45
C PHE A 196 10.54 16.24 9.95
N VAL A 197 10.50 15.31 9.00
CA VAL A 197 11.69 14.77 8.33
C VAL A 197 11.84 15.45 6.97
N GLY A 198 12.90 16.23 6.80
CA GLY A 198 13.21 16.92 5.54
C GLY A 198 13.56 15.94 4.42
N SER A 199 13.30 16.34 3.18
CA SER A 199 13.51 15.52 1.99
C SER A 199 14.96 15.02 1.85
N ASN A 200 15.15 13.86 1.21
CA ASN A 200 16.43 13.20 0.99
C ASN A 200 17.21 12.93 2.28
N SER A 201 16.49 12.64 3.37
CA SER A 201 17.11 12.26 4.64
C SER A 201 17.30 10.75 4.73
N THR A 202 18.42 10.33 5.33
CA THR A 202 18.74 8.93 5.60
C THR A 202 18.75 8.72 7.10
N ILE A 203 17.85 7.87 7.60
CA ILE A 203 17.71 7.59 9.04
C ILE A 203 18.27 6.18 9.29
N ILE A 204 19.45 6.11 9.93
CA ILE A 204 20.17 4.85 10.13
C ILE A 204 19.80 4.25 11.49
N ALA A 205 19.02 3.18 11.45
CA ALA A 205 18.60 2.47 12.65
C ALA A 205 19.75 1.70 13.33
N PRO A 206 19.71 1.50 14.69
CA PRO A 206 18.65 1.95 15.56
C PRO A 206 18.78 3.44 15.90
N VAL A 207 17.68 4.18 15.80
CA VAL A 207 17.64 5.60 16.13
C VAL A 207 16.23 6.03 16.54
N GLU A 208 16.14 7.01 17.40
CA GLU A 208 14.90 7.62 17.86
C GLU A 208 14.91 9.12 17.54
N LEU A 209 13.81 9.59 16.93
CA LEU A 209 13.52 11.02 16.73
C LEU A 209 12.41 11.39 17.72
N GLY A 210 12.75 12.21 18.70
CA GLY A 210 11.81 12.65 19.74
C GLY A 210 10.72 13.57 19.19
N ASP A 211 9.65 13.70 19.94
CA ASP A 211 8.47 14.49 19.56
C ASP A 211 8.84 15.93 19.16
N ASN A 212 8.10 16.50 18.22
CA ASN A 212 8.26 17.85 17.70
C ASN A 212 9.65 18.11 17.10
N SER A 213 10.50 17.10 16.90
CA SER A 213 11.81 17.29 16.32
C SER A 213 11.76 17.54 14.81
N LEU A 214 12.83 18.18 14.30
CA LEU A 214 12.98 18.46 12.88
C LEU A 214 14.31 17.91 12.37
N VAL A 215 14.26 17.14 11.28
CA VAL A 215 15.45 16.73 10.54
C VAL A 215 15.60 17.62 9.32
N GLY A 216 16.72 18.32 9.21
CA GLY A 216 17.04 19.16 8.04
C GLY A 216 17.21 18.34 6.78
N ALA A 217 16.66 18.80 5.66
CA ALA A 217 16.74 18.10 4.39
C ALA A 217 18.19 17.70 4.00
N GLY A 218 18.35 16.52 3.39
CA GLY A 218 19.66 16.00 2.98
C GLY A 218 20.54 15.53 4.13
N SER A 219 19.96 15.24 5.29
CA SER A 219 20.70 14.82 6.48
C SER A 219 20.83 13.30 6.56
N THR A 220 21.97 12.83 7.06
CA THR A 220 22.16 11.44 7.51
C THR A 220 22.16 11.43 9.04
N ILE A 221 21.16 10.80 9.62
CA ILE A 221 20.93 10.73 11.07
C ILE A 221 21.41 9.37 11.59
N THR A 222 22.36 9.41 12.52
CA THR A 222 23.01 8.23 13.11
C THR A 222 22.94 8.20 14.64
N LYS A 223 22.32 9.21 15.24
CA LYS A 223 22.15 9.34 16.70
C LYS A 223 20.74 9.81 16.99
N ASN A 224 20.23 9.47 18.17
CA ASN A 224 18.94 9.95 18.64
C ASN A 224 18.85 11.48 18.59
N VAL A 225 17.67 11.97 18.21
CA VAL A 225 17.35 13.40 18.18
C VAL A 225 16.41 13.68 19.34
N PRO A 226 16.80 14.54 20.29
CA PRO A 226 15.93 14.89 21.41
C PRO A 226 14.61 15.55 20.97
N THR A 227 13.58 15.47 21.81
CA THR A 227 12.35 16.24 21.67
C THR A 227 12.66 17.74 21.46
N ASP A 228 11.87 18.40 20.61
CA ASP A 228 11.98 19.83 20.26
C ASP A 228 13.35 20.24 19.62
N ALA A 229 14.15 19.27 19.21
CA ALA A 229 15.46 19.55 18.62
C ALA A 229 15.43 19.61 17.08
N VAL A 230 16.40 20.34 16.52
CA VAL A 230 16.69 20.34 15.08
C VAL A 230 17.98 19.57 14.82
N ALA A 231 17.91 18.49 14.05
CA ALA A 231 19.06 17.70 13.63
C ALA A 231 19.50 18.05 12.20
N ILE A 232 20.77 18.36 12.01
CA ILE A 232 21.38 18.65 10.70
C ILE A 232 22.62 17.78 10.54
N GLY A 233 22.49 16.70 9.77
CA GLY A 233 23.54 15.72 9.50
C GLY A 233 24.10 15.84 8.09
N ARG A 234 24.47 17.06 7.64
CA ARG A 234 25.05 17.32 6.31
C ARG A 234 26.14 18.37 6.36
N GLY A 235 27.03 18.36 5.36
CA GLY A 235 28.08 19.36 5.23
C GLY A 235 27.54 20.78 4.97
N ARG A 236 28.30 21.78 5.33
CA ARG A 236 27.99 23.17 4.97
C ARG A 236 28.24 23.39 3.48
N GLN A 237 27.31 24.06 2.82
CA GLN A 237 27.49 24.46 1.42
C GLN A 237 28.66 25.42 1.28
N ALA A 238 29.50 25.20 0.26
CA ALA A 238 30.55 26.11 -0.14
C ALA A 238 30.38 26.51 -1.61
N ASN A 239 30.22 27.80 -1.88
CA ASN A 239 30.14 28.31 -3.23
C ASN A 239 31.56 28.72 -3.68
N LYS A 240 32.00 28.16 -4.81
CA LYS A 240 33.30 28.51 -5.43
C LYS A 240 32.99 29.39 -6.63
N GLU A 241 33.12 30.71 -6.43
CA GLU A 241 32.83 31.70 -7.46
C GLU A 241 33.66 31.47 -8.71
N LYS A 242 33.03 31.64 -9.88
CA LYS A 242 33.63 31.50 -11.21
C LYS A 242 34.23 30.13 -11.52
N LEU A 243 34.17 29.14 -10.63
CA LEU A 243 34.70 27.81 -10.93
C LEU A 243 33.99 27.16 -12.12
N ALA A 244 32.68 27.38 -12.29
CA ALA A 244 31.90 26.83 -13.41
C ALA A 244 32.45 27.30 -14.77
N THR A 245 33.06 28.49 -14.87
CA THR A 245 33.63 29.00 -16.13
C THR A 245 34.84 28.19 -16.63
N ARG A 246 35.43 27.36 -15.77
CA ARG A 246 36.55 26.46 -16.10
C ARG A 246 36.13 25.08 -16.54
N LEU A 247 34.82 24.77 -16.47
CA LEU A 247 34.30 23.44 -16.80
C LEU A 247 33.95 23.37 -18.30
N PRO A 248 34.18 22.21 -18.98
CA PRO A 248 33.97 22.06 -20.43
C PRO A 248 32.57 22.39 -20.93
N HIS A 249 31.55 22.17 -20.10
CA HIS A 249 30.14 22.42 -20.48
C HIS A 249 29.77 23.91 -20.41
N HIS A 250 30.59 24.78 -19.89
CA HIS A 250 30.28 26.21 -19.76
C HIS A 250 30.22 26.87 -21.14
N PRO A 251 29.23 27.73 -21.47
CA PRO A 251 29.05 28.33 -22.80
C PRO A 251 30.28 29.10 -23.31
N LYS A 252 31.11 29.64 -22.41
CA LYS A 252 32.36 30.35 -22.78
C LYS A 252 33.49 29.43 -23.28
N ASN A 253 33.33 28.10 -23.09
CA ASN A 253 34.32 27.09 -23.46
C ASN A 253 33.82 26.23 -24.64
N LYS A 254 32.66 26.54 -25.20
CA LYS A 254 32.10 26.03 -26.45
C LYS A 254 32.40 27.01 -27.56
#